data_0415902f4e28dd45676ceebaa8dd2b94
#
_entry.id   0415902f4e28dd45676ceebaa8dd2b94
#
_cell.length_a   1.000
_cell.length_b   1.000
_cell.length_c   1.000
_cell.angle_alpha   90.00
_cell.angle_beta   90.00
_cell.angle_gamma   90.00
#
_symmetry.space_group_name_H-M   'P 1'
#
loop_
_entity.id
_entity.type
_entity.pdbx_description
1 polymer ?
#
loop_
_entity_poly.entity_id
_entity_poly.type
_entity_poly.pdbx_seq_one_letter_code
_entity_poly.pdbx_strand_id
1 'polypeptide(L)'
;MRDIICELQDMRHLDWAARKMSPGTPGCFLKAYEEVNGKRLYYKLSNYDSYRGVFGHECVNELIVSRVMNVLGIPHVMCQLIHAQIILDGKEKETWISVSENFRKNNEEKLAYDLYYDLQKEENESPLEFAIRNGWELSMYQMFCIDYLIANRDRHGSNLEVLRNDEEDSVRIAPLFDQGVSLLFSTYGDEKLLENVDVMRDFPVNNYIGAKSLEYNLSLIPRGYNLQIHTLKKEDRDYIFKDINNILSEKHINKIWEMIWKRWCYFEKVCNQEK
;
A
#
# COMPACT_ATOMS: atom_id res chain seq x y z
N MET A 1 -20.78 0.06 0.04
CA MET A 1 -20.42 -0.38 -1.34
C MET A 1 -19.66 -1.67 -1.21
N ARG A 2 -19.86 -2.68 -2.08
CA ARG A 2 -19.03 -3.89 -2.07
C ARG A 2 -17.63 -3.51 -2.55
N ASP A 3 -16.59 -3.90 -1.83
CA ASP A 3 -15.19 -3.65 -2.18
C ASP A 3 -14.54 -4.85 -2.90
N ILE A 4 -15.30 -5.97 -3.08
CA ILE A 4 -14.97 -7.09 -3.96
C ILE A 4 -16.13 -7.32 -4.94
N ILE A 5 -15.82 -7.40 -6.21
CA ILE A 5 -16.71 -7.81 -7.29
C ILE A 5 -16.29 -9.21 -7.73
N CYS A 6 -17.00 -10.23 -7.25
CA CYS A 6 -16.69 -11.63 -7.52
C CYS A 6 -17.20 -12.13 -8.88
N GLU A 7 -18.26 -11.51 -9.40
CA GLU A 7 -18.78 -11.81 -10.72
C GLU A 7 -17.76 -11.37 -11.77
N LEU A 8 -17.49 -12.25 -12.76
CA LEU A 8 -16.52 -11.96 -13.82
C LEU A 8 -16.97 -10.74 -14.64
N GLN A 9 -16.12 -9.71 -14.65
CA GLN A 9 -16.33 -8.46 -15.38
C GLN A 9 -15.54 -8.47 -16.69
N ASP A 10 -16.16 -8.01 -17.77
CA ASP A 10 -15.46 -7.82 -19.05
C ASP A 10 -14.67 -6.51 -19.03
N MET A 11 -13.35 -6.65 -18.82
CA MET A 11 -12.39 -5.55 -18.77
C MET A 11 -11.37 -5.63 -19.93
N ARG A 12 -11.76 -6.28 -21.05
CA ARG A 12 -10.89 -6.47 -22.24
C ARG A 12 -10.61 -5.17 -22.98
N HIS A 13 -11.39 -4.14 -22.73
CA HIS A 13 -11.18 -2.79 -23.27
C HIS A 13 -10.02 -2.04 -22.63
N LEU A 14 -9.52 -2.47 -21.45
CA LEU A 14 -8.43 -1.80 -20.77
C LEU A 14 -7.10 -2.00 -21.50
N ASP A 15 -6.41 -0.89 -21.73
CA ASP A 15 -5.05 -0.88 -22.30
C ASP A 15 -4.00 -0.95 -21.18
N TRP A 16 -3.32 -2.07 -21.10
CA TRP A 16 -2.34 -2.34 -20.06
C TRP A 16 -0.95 -1.86 -20.46
N ALA A 17 -0.51 -0.77 -19.86
CA ALA A 17 0.82 -0.23 -20.08
C ALA A 17 1.77 -0.54 -18.93
N ALA A 18 2.96 -1.06 -19.25
CA ALA A 18 4.08 -1.07 -18.34
C ALA A 18 4.63 0.36 -18.24
N ARG A 19 4.20 1.16 -17.27
CA ARG A 19 4.93 2.36 -16.92
C ARG A 19 6.26 1.94 -16.29
N LYS A 20 7.34 2.13 -17.02
CA LYS A 20 8.70 2.04 -16.45
C LYS A 20 8.79 3.10 -15.36
N MET A 21 8.61 2.70 -14.12
CA MET A 21 8.92 3.50 -12.95
C MET A 21 10.41 3.31 -12.66
N SER A 22 11.05 4.33 -12.18
CA SER A 22 12.44 4.50 -11.74
C SER A 22 13.43 3.34 -11.90
N PRO A 23 14.68 3.57 -12.34
CA PRO A 23 15.71 2.54 -12.46
C PRO A 23 15.95 1.87 -11.11
N GLY A 24 15.79 0.56 -11.04
CA GLY A 24 16.13 -0.24 -9.85
C GLY A 24 14.97 -0.92 -9.14
N THR A 25 13.71 -0.73 -9.54
CA THR A 25 12.57 -1.49 -8.99
C THR A 25 12.36 -2.77 -9.80
N PRO A 26 12.58 -3.98 -9.25
CA PRO A 26 12.17 -5.21 -9.89
C PRO A 26 10.64 -5.30 -9.85
N GLY A 27 10.00 -5.35 -11.02
CA GLY A 27 8.58 -5.61 -11.18
C GLY A 27 7.77 -4.33 -11.46
N CYS A 28 7.70 -3.92 -12.73
CA CYS A 28 6.67 -2.97 -13.16
C CYS A 28 5.32 -3.70 -13.17
N PHE A 29 4.47 -3.44 -12.16
CA PHE A 29 3.07 -3.83 -12.24
C PHE A 29 2.44 -3.15 -13.46
N LEU A 30 1.74 -3.93 -14.26
CA LEU A 30 0.95 -3.37 -15.35
C LEU A 30 -0.18 -2.53 -14.76
N LYS A 31 -0.37 -1.36 -15.33
CA LYS A 31 -1.41 -0.41 -14.92
C LYS A 31 -2.23 -0.01 -16.15
N ALA A 32 -3.53 0.15 -15.93
CA ALA A 32 -4.43 0.75 -16.89
C ALA A 32 -5.21 1.87 -16.22
N TYR A 33 -5.86 2.72 -17.00
CA TYR A 33 -6.78 3.72 -16.46
C TYR A 33 -7.92 3.96 -17.44
N GLU A 34 -9.04 4.42 -16.91
CA GLU A 34 -10.16 4.92 -17.70
C GLU A 34 -10.83 6.10 -17.01
N GLU A 35 -11.61 6.86 -17.77
CA GLU A 35 -12.44 7.95 -17.26
C GLU A 35 -13.89 7.47 -17.20
N VAL A 36 -14.45 7.38 -16.00
CA VAL A 36 -15.83 6.96 -15.77
C VAL A 36 -16.59 8.05 -15.03
N ASN A 37 -17.63 8.60 -15.64
CA ASN A 37 -18.44 9.68 -15.05
C ASN A 37 -17.63 10.88 -14.52
N GLY A 38 -16.59 11.28 -15.27
CA GLY A 38 -15.72 12.41 -14.91
C GLY A 38 -14.68 12.08 -13.82
N LYS A 39 -14.56 10.82 -13.42
CA LYS A 39 -13.57 10.33 -12.46
C LYS A 39 -12.57 9.44 -13.17
N ARG A 40 -11.29 9.61 -12.86
CA ARG A 40 -10.24 8.72 -13.35
C ARG A 40 -10.07 7.55 -12.39
N LEU A 41 -10.24 6.35 -12.93
CA LEU A 41 -10.00 5.08 -12.25
C LEU A 41 -8.65 4.51 -12.69
N TYR A 42 -7.86 4.04 -11.73
CA TYR A 42 -6.59 3.36 -11.97
C TYR A 42 -6.74 1.89 -11.64
N TYR A 43 -6.38 1.06 -12.59
CA TYR A 43 -6.36 -0.40 -12.46
C TYR A 43 -4.93 -0.89 -12.34
N LYS A 44 -4.69 -1.84 -11.45
CA LYS A 44 -3.39 -2.49 -11.29
C LYS A 44 -3.55 -3.99 -11.40
N LEU A 45 -2.54 -4.61 -11.99
CA LEU A 45 -2.41 -6.05 -12.09
C LEU A 45 -1.34 -6.52 -11.10
N SER A 46 -1.52 -7.71 -10.52
CA SER A 46 -0.44 -8.39 -9.81
C SER A 46 0.72 -8.71 -10.76
N ASN A 47 1.86 -9.16 -10.23
CA ASN A 47 3.03 -9.50 -11.04
C ASN A 47 2.66 -10.32 -12.28
N TYR A 48 3.19 -9.90 -13.41
CA TYR A 48 2.97 -10.54 -14.70
C TYR A 48 4.28 -10.70 -15.46
N ASP A 49 4.46 -11.86 -16.06
CA ASP A 49 5.40 -12.06 -17.15
C ASP A 49 4.75 -12.90 -18.27
N SER A 50 5.25 -12.77 -19.50
CA SER A 50 4.66 -13.44 -20.67
C SER A 50 4.78 -14.96 -20.64
N TYR A 51 5.68 -15.52 -19.82
CA TYR A 51 5.89 -16.96 -19.67
C TYR A 51 5.02 -17.55 -18.57
N ARG A 52 5.00 -16.94 -17.37
CA ARG A 52 4.25 -17.41 -16.20
C ARG A 52 2.80 -16.95 -16.19
N GLY A 53 2.50 -15.87 -16.91
CA GLY A 53 1.22 -15.18 -16.81
C GLY A 53 1.15 -14.28 -15.58
N VAL A 54 -0.03 -14.10 -15.01
CA VAL A 54 -0.22 -13.38 -13.74
C VAL A 54 0.21 -14.30 -12.60
N PHE A 55 1.15 -13.84 -11.78
CA PHE A 55 1.62 -14.57 -10.61
C PHE A 55 1.79 -13.57 -9.47
N GLY A 56 1.42 -13.96 -8.26
CA GLY A 56 1.39 -13.05 -7.13
C GLY A 56 -0.02 -12.63 -6.74
N HIS A 57 -0.12 -11.92 -5.64
CA HIS A 57 -1.40 -11.48 -5.06
C HIS A 57 -1.37 -10.02 -4.58
N GLU A 58 -0.54 -9.20 -5.24
CA GLU A 58 -0.34 -7.81 -4.85
C GLU A 58 -1.63 -7.00 -4.92
N CYS A 59 -2.51 -7.27 -5.90
CA CYS A 59 -3.84 -6.65 -5.97
C CYS A 59 -4.71 -6.98 -4.74
N VAL A 60 -4.60 -8.21 -4.25
CA VAL A 60 -5.33 -8.67 -3.05
C VAL A 60 -4.76 -8.01 -1.80
N ASN A 61 -3.43 -7.85 -1.74
CA ASN A 61 -2.77 -7.13 -0.65
C ASN A 61 -3.24 -5.67 -0.56
N GLU A 62 -3.38 -4.99 -1.70
CA GLU A 62 -3.93 -3.62 -1.75
C GLU A 62 -5.28 -3.54 -1.02
N LEU A 63 -6.18 -4.48 -1.28
CA LEU A 63 -7.49 -4.51 -0.62
C LEU A 63 -7.39 -4.85 0.87
N ILE A 64 -6.63 -5.89 1.23
CA ILE A 64 -6.46 -6.28 2.64
C ILE A 64 -5.90 -5.11 3.44
N VAL A 65 -4.87 -4.44 2.93
CA VAL A 65 -4.25 -3.29 3.58
C VAL A 65 -5.20 -2.10 3.64
N SER A 66 -5.97 -1.83 2.59
CA SER A 66 -7.02 -0.80 2.62
C SER A 66 -8.02 -1.05 3.75
N ARG A 67 -8.44 -2.30 3.96
CA ARG A 67 -9.34 -2.66 5.07
C ARG A 67 -8.67 -2.52 6.44
N VAL A 68 -7.39 -2.86 6.57
CA VAL A 68 -6.63 -2.63 7.82
C VAL A 68 -6.57 -1.14 8.12
N MET A 69 -6.24 -0.31 7.14
CA MET A 69 -6.20 1.15 7.32
C MET A 69 -7.59 1.74 7.62
N ASN A 70 -8.68 1.20 7.06
CA ASN A 70 -10.05 1.57 7.43
C ASN A 70 -10.33 1.29 8.91
N VAL A 71 -9.97 0.09 9.40
CA VAL A 71 -10.13 -0.27 10.82
C VAL A 71 -9.35 0.69 11.71
N LEU A 72 -8.12 1.01 11.34
CA LEU A 72 -7.26 1.91 12.11
C LEU A 72 -7.63 3.40 11.96
N GLY A 73 -8.45 3.77 10.98
CA GLY A 73 -8.80 5.17 10.69
C GLY A 73 -7.66 5.94 10.00
N ILE A 74 -6.71 5.26 9.34
CA ILE A 74 -5.58 5.90 8.65
C ILE A 74 -6.03 6.39 7.26
N PRO A 75 -5.79 7.66 6.89
CA PRO A 75 -6.11 8.19 5.56
C PRO A 75 -5.34 7.46 4.45
N HIS A 76 -6.05 6.89 3.49
CA HIS A 76 -5.46 6.15 2.38
C HIS A 76 -6.36 6.18 1.15
N VAL A 77 -5.83 5.76 0.02
CA VAL A 77 -6.59 5.58 -1.21
C VAL A 77 -7.39 4.27 -1.12
N MET A 78 -8.72 4.40 -1.18
CA MET A 78 -9.61 3.24 -1.15
C MET A 78 -9.39 2.35 -2.37
N CYS A 79 -9.33 1.04 -2.12
CA CYS A 79 -9.14 0.02 -3.13
C CYS A 79 -10.35 -0.89 -3.22
N GLN A 80 -10.72 -1.29 -4.44
CA GLN A 80 -11.65 -2.39 -4.72
C GLN A 80 -10.92 -3.48 -5.49
N LEU A 81 -11.41 -4.71 -5.39
CA LEU A 81 -10.90 -5.86 -6.12
C LEU A 81 -11.98 -6.36 -7.09
N ILE A 82 -11.59 -6.57 -8.34
CA ILE A 82 -12.48 -7.00 -9.42
C ILE A 82 -11.97 -8.31 -10.00
N HIS A 83 -12.86 -9.29 -10.10
CA HIS A 83 -12.64 -10.50 -10.91
C HIS A 83 -12.85 -10.16 -12.38
N ALA A 84 -11.83 -10.21 -13.20
CA ALA A 84 -11.83 -9.59 -14.52
C ALA A 84 -11.35 -10.51 -15.63
N GLN A 85 -12.01 -10.41 -16.79
CA GLN A 85 -11.51 -10.89 -18.07
C GLN A 85 -10.76 -9.74 -18.74
N ILE A 86 -9.47 -9.90 -19.00
CA ILE A 86 -8.59 -8.90 -19.60
C ILE A 86 -7.86 -9.45 -20.82
N ILE A 87 -7.22 -8.58 -21.60
CA ILE A 87 -6.31 -8.99 -22.69
C ILE A 87 -4.88 -8.60 -22.33
N LEU A 88 -3.97 -9.57 -22.32
CA LEU A 88 -2.53 -9.36 -22.13
C LEU A 88 -1.76 -10.10 -23.23
N ASP A 89 -0.83 -9.42 -23.89
CA ASP A 89 -0.04 -9.99 -24.99
C ASP A 89 -0.93 -10.65 -26.08
N GLY A 90 -2.09 -10.04 -26.36
CA GLY A 90 -3.05 -10.55 -27.34
C GLY A 90 -3.84 -11.80 -26.90
N LYS A 91 -3.75 -12.21 -25.64
CA LYS A 91 -4.45 -13.38 -25.10
C LYS A 91 -5.41 -12.96 -23.99
N GLU A 92 -6.60 -13.56 -24.01
CA GLU A 92 -7.56 -13.41 -22.93
C GLU A 92 -7.04 -14.07 -21.64
N LYS A 93 -7.23 -13.40 -20.52
CA LYS A 93 -6.83 -13.84 -19.19
C LYS A 93 -7.94 -13.52 -18.19
N GLU A 94 -8.25 -14.49 -17.36
CA GLU A 94 -9.11 -14.33 -16.19
C GLU A 94 -8.22 -14.13 -14.96
N THR A 95 -8.43 -13.04 -14.24
CA THR A 95 -7.58 -12.68 -13.09
C THR A 95 -8.27 -11.67 -12.17
N TRP A 96 -7.63 -11.38 -11.05
CA TRP A 96 -8.02 -10.32 -10.15
C TRP A 96 -7.22 -9.05 -10.42
N ILE A 97 -7.90 -7.91 -10.45
CA ILE A 97 -7.29 -6.59 -10.60
C ILE A 97 -7.75 -5.69 -9.47
N SER A 98 -6.88 -4.82 -8.98
CA SER A 98 -7.27 -3.77 -8.04
C SER A 98 -7.64 -2.50 -8.78
N VAL A 99 -8.64 -1.78 -8.27
CA VAL A 99 -9.05 -0.48 -8.81
C VAL A 99 -9.13 0.56 -7.70
N SER A 100 -8.65 1.74 -7.99
CA SER A 100 -8.73 2.90 -7.10
C SER A 100 -9.09 4.17 -7.88
N GLU A 101 -9.80 5.08 -7.22
CA GLU A 101 -10.11 6.39 -7.78
C GLU A 101 -8.91 7.34 -7.63
N ASN A 102 -8.74 8.23 -8.58
CA ASN A 102 -7.77 9.32 -8.46
C ASN A 102 -8.11 10.18 -7.24
N PHE A 103 -7.17 10.30 -6.31
CA PHE A 103 -7.34 11.08 -5.07
C PHE A 103 -7.05 12.58 -5.23
N ARG A 104 -6.52 12.98 -6.40
CA ARG A 104 -6.21 14.36 -6.73
C ARG A 104 -7.48 15.14 -7.00
N LYS A 105 -7.63 16.32 -6.39
CA LYS A 105 -8.67 17.28 -6.74
C LYS A 105 -8.33 17.97 -8.07
N ASN A 106 -9.34 18.59 -8.71
CA ASN A 106 -9.17 19.14 -10.06
C ASN A 106 -8.03 20.15 -10.20
N ASN A 107 -7.78 20.99 -9.20
CA ASN A 107 -6.78 22.06 -9.25
C ASN A 107 -5.48 21.67 -8.52
N GLU A 108 -5.30 20.38 -8.19
CA GLU A 108 -4.07 19.91 -7.55
C GLU A 108 -3.11 19.33 -8.59
N GLU A 109 -1.86 19.72 -8.51
CA GLU A 109 -0.74 19.07 -9.15
C GLU A 109 -0.11 18.07 -8.17
N LYS A 110 0.31 16.92 -8.69
CA LYS A 110 1.01 15.93 -7.88
C LYS A 110 2.49 15.88 -8.23
N LEU A 111 3.30 15.89 -7.19
CA LEU A 111 4.74 15.78 -7.23
C LEU A 111 5.17 14.58 -6.38
N ALA A 112 6.14 13.82 -6.87
CA ALA A 112 6.79 12.81 -6.03
C ALA A 112 7.45 13.49 -4.83
N TYR A 113 7.36 12.87 -3.65
CA TYR A 113 7.89 13.45 -2.42
C TYR A 113 9.39 13.74 -2.52
N ASP A 114 10.17 12.83 -3.08
CA ASP A 114 11.62 12.99 -3.27
C ASP A 114 11.95 14.22 -4.12
N LEU A 115 11.22 14.41 -5.21
CA LEU A 115 11.40 15.59 -6.06
C LEU A 115 11.03 16.88 -5.32
N TYR A 116 9.90 16.89 -4.61
CA TYR A 116 9.47 18.09 -3.87
C TYR A 116 10.45 18.41 -2.72
N TYR A 117 10.91 17.40 -2.01
CA TYR A 117 11.93 17.53 -0.98
C TYR A 117 13.23 18.14 -1.54
N ASP A 118 13.75 17.61 -2.64
CA ASP A 118 14.99 18.11 -3.25
C ASP A 118 14.90 19.58 -3.70
N LEU A 119 13.70 20.05 -4.06
CA LEU A 119 13.45 21.43 -4.47
C LEU A 119 13.28 22.40 -3.28
N GLN A 120 12.85 21.93 -2.10
CA GLN A 120 12.37 22.77 -1.02
C GLN A 120 13.09 22.55 0.32
N LYS A 121 14.00 21.57 0.42
CA LYS A 121 14.73 21.26 1.65
C LYS A 121 15.69 22.38 2.05
N GLU A 122 15.88 22.53 3.34
CA GLU A 122 16.93 23.36 3.92
C GLU A 122 18.27 22.59 3.94
N GLU A 123 19.36 23.33 4.20
CA GLU A 123 20.69 22.73 4.28
C GLU A 123 20.76 21.70 5.42
N ASN A 124 21.24 20.48 5.10
CA ASN A 124 21.33 19.34 6.03
C ASN A 124 20.02 18.81 6.60
N GLU A 125 18.87 19.24 6.09
CA GLU A 125 17.57 18.76 6.52
C GLU A 125 17.32 17.35 5.98
N SER A 126 16.95 16.41 6.84
CA SER A 126 16.55 15.05 6.42
C SER A 126 15.12 15.03 5.86
N PRO A 127 14.74 13.98 5.10
CA PRO A 127 13.36 13.86 4.59
C PRO A 127 12.30 13.86 5.70
N LEU A 128 12.58 13.29 6.87
CA LEU A 128 11.63 13.28 7.98
C LEU A 128 11.50 14.67 8.62
N GLU A 129 12.61 15.37 8.86
CA GLU A 129 12.60 16.74 9.40
C GLU A 129 11.84 17.69 8.47
N PHE A 130 12.05 17.54 7.15
CA PHE A 130 11.29 18.27 6.14
C PHE A 130 9.78 18.02 6.25
N ALA A 131 9.36 16.77 6.42
CA ALA A 131 7.94 16.44 6.60
C ALA A 131 7.38 17.07 7.89
N ILE A 132 8.14 17.05 8.99
CA ILE A 132 7.74 17.65 10.27
C ILE A 132 7.60 19.16 10.11
N ARG A 133 8.57 19.84 9.48
CA ARG A 133 8.53 21.28 9.21
C ARG A 133 7.31 21.70 8.39
N ASN A 134 6.87 20.83 7.47
CA ASN A 134 5.67 21.08 6.67
C ASN A 134 4.35 20.65 7.36
N GLY A 135 4.39 20.24 8.64
CA GLY A 135 3.19 19.81 9.38
C GLY A 135 2.63 18.45 8.97
N TRP A 136 3.44 17.58 8.34
CA TRP A 136 3.03 16.25 7.87
C TRP A 136 3.48 15.12 8.82
N GLU A 137 3.94 15.45 10.00
CA GLU A 137 4.48 14.50 10.98
C GLU A 137 3.51 13.35 11.30
N LEU A 138 2.22 13.68 11.53
CA LEU A 138 1.19 12.66 11.80
C LEU A 138 1.10 11.64 10.66
N SER A 139 1.10 12.11 9.41
CA SER A 139 1.03 11.24 8.23
C SER A 139 2.27 10.35 8.12
N MET A 140 3.47 10.87 8.44
CA MET A 140 4.71 10.07 8.43
C MET A 140 4.70 9.02 9.53
N TYR A 141 4.26 9.35 10.73
CA TYR A 141 4.20 8.40 11.83
C TYR A 141 3.10 7.34 11.63
N GLN A 142 1.95 7.72 11.07
CA GLN A 142 0.93 6.74 10.64
C GLN A 142 1.47 5.82 9.55
N MET A 143 2.24 6.35 8.60
CA MET A 143 2.92 5.56 7.56
C MET A 143 3.92 4.56 8.18
N PHE A 144 4.77 4.97 9.11
CA PHE A 144 5.69 4.05 9.78
C PHE A 144 4.95 2.95 10.55
N CYS A 145 3.86 3.30 11.22
CA CYS A 145 3.00 2.34 11.91
C CYS A 145 2.44 1.30 10.93
N ILE A 146 1.75 1.73 9.88
CA ILE A 146 1.11 0.79 8.94
C ILE A 146 2.15 -0.01 8.16
N ASP A 147 3.25 0.61 7.69
CA ASP A 147 4.31 -0.09 6.98
C ASP A 147 4.96 -1.19 7.84
N TYR A 148 5.09 -0.95 9.15
CA TYR A 148 5.52 -1.97 10.11
C TYR A 148 4.50 -3.11 10.20
N LEU A 149 3.21 -2.80 10.38
CA LEU A 149 2.16 -3.81 10.57
C LEU A 149 2.02 -4.76 9.37
N ILE A 150 2.11 -4.21 8.16
CA ILE A 150 1.92 -4.96 6.92
C ILE A 150 3.23 -5.45 6.31
N ALA A 151 4.37 -5.19 6.94
CA ALA A 151 5.71 -5.44 6.39
C ALA A 151 5.87 -4.88 4.97
N ASN A 152 5.49 -3.63 4.74
CA ASN A 152 5.64 -2.96 3.45
C ASN A 152 7.13 -2.83 3.10
N ARG A 153 7.52 -3.30 1.91
CA ARG A 153 8.91 -3.29 1.47
C ARG A 153 9.26 -2.18 0.50
N ASP A 154 8.27 -1.42 0.03
CA ASP A 154 8.47 -0.50 -1.08
C ASP A 154 7.81 0.86 -0.83
N ARG A 155 8.35 1.61 0.13
CA ARG A 155 7.99 3.01 0.42
C ARG A 155 9.03 3.96 -0.14
N HIS A 156 9.35 3.85 -1.42
CA HIS A 156 10.26 4.79 -2.10
C HIS A 156 9.59 6.16 -2.32
N GLY A 157 10.39 7.18 -2.68
CA GLY A 157 9.93 8.57 -2.80
C GLY A 157 8.75 8.79 -3.74
N SER A 158 8.62 7.97 -4.82
CA SER A 158 7.47 8.04 -5.73
C SER A 158 6.21 7.33 -5.22
N ASN A 159 6.28 6.57 -4.11
CA ASN A 159 5.12 6.00 -3.39
C ASN A 159 4.65 6.91 -2.25
N LEU A 160 5.21 8.13 -2.23
CA LEU A 160 4.75 9.26 -1.43
C LEU A 160 4.58 10.44 -2.39
N GLU A 161 3.44 11.08 -2.33
CA GLU A 161 3.14 12.21 -3.22
C GLU A 161 2.75 13.44 -2.40
N VAL A 162 3.15 14.59 -2.91
CA VAL A 162 2.75 15.92 -2.43
C VAL A 162 1.75 16.47 -3.43
N LEU A 163 0.68 17.04 -2.94
CA LEU A 163 -0.38 17.66 -3.73
C LEU A 163 -0.32 19.17 -3.50
N ARG A 164 -0.08 19.91 -4.58
CA ARG A 164 0.03 21.35 -4.60
C ARG A 164 -1.15 21.96 -5.35
N ASN A 165 -1.75 22.98 -4.76
CA ASN A 165 -2.78 23.80 -5.40
C ASN A 165 -2.31 25.26 -5.44
N ASP A 166 -1.90 25.74 -6.60
CA ASP A 166 -1.38 27.09 -6.77
C ASP A 166 -2.46 28.17 -6.63
N GLU A 167 -3.73 27.83 -6.89
CA GLU A 167 -4.83 28.77 -6.73
C GLU A 167 -5.16 29.05 -5.24
N GLU A 168 -4.98 28.07 -4.39
CA GLU A 168 -5.23 28.15 -2.95
C GLU A 168 -3.95 28.38 -2.14
N ASP A 169 -2.78 28.48 -2.80
CA ASP A 169 -1.46 28.50 -2.17
C ASP A 169 -1.32 27.42 -1.09
N SER A 170 -1.77 26.21 -1.41
CA SER A 170 -1.81 25.11 -0.46
C SER A 170 -1.00 23.90 -0.92
N VAL A 171 -0.36 23.26 0.06
CA VAL A 171 0.42 22.04 -0.16
C VAL A 171 0.05 21.04 0.91
N ARG A 172 -0.21 19.78 0.51
CA ARG A 172 -0.54 18.69 1.44
C ARG A 172 0.11 17.39 1.02
N ILE A 173 0.30 16.50 1.98
CA ILE A 173 0.67 15.11 1.68
C ILE A 173 -0.53 14.35 1.11
N ALA A 174 -0.29 13.49 0.15
CA ALA A 174 -1.31 12.61 -0.41
C ALA A 174 -1.71 11.51 0.61
N PRO A 175 -2.94 10.98 0.54
CA PRO A 175 -3.29 9.76 1.26
C PRO A 175 -2.35 8.61 0.88
N LEU A 176 -2.11 7.65 1.78
CA LEU A 176 -1.26 6.50 1.50
C LEU A 176 -1.83 5.63 0.37
N PHE A 177 -0.96 5.18 -0.53
CA PHE A 177 -1.29 4.34 -1.68
C PHE A 177 -0.15 3.38 -2.00
N ASP A 178 -0.38 2.46 -2.96
CA ASP A 178 0.60 1.48 -3.46
C ASP A 178 1.16 0.56 -2.36
N GLN A 179 0.26 -0.27 -1.78
CA GLN A 179 0.58 -1.16 -0.67
C GLN A 179 0.77 -2.64 -1.12
N GLY A 180 0.77 -2.92 -2.41
CA GLY A 180 0.77 -4.29 -2.95
C GLY A 180 2.01 -5.10 -2.55
N VAL A 181 3.19 -4.46 -2.48
CA VAL A 181 4.46 -5.10 -2.09
C VAL A 181 4.58 -5.19 -0.57
N SER A 182 3.58 -5.78 0.05
CA SER A 182 3.45 -5.90 1.51
C SER A 182 2.96 -7.30 1.91
N LEU A 183 2.69 -7.48 3.18
CA LEU A 183 2.24 -8.73 3.76
C LEU A 183 3.21 -9.88 3.41
N LEU A 184 2.69 -10.98 2.93
CA LEU A 184 3.48 -12.16 2.55
C LEU A 184 3.59 -12.32 1.02
N PHE A 185 3.67 -11.21 0.25
CA PHE A 185 3.66 -11.24 -1.21
C PHE A 185 4.70 -12.18 -1.84
N SER A 186 5.85 -12.36 -1.18
CA SER A 186 6.95 -13.22 -1.68
C SER A 186 6.72 -14.71 -1.44
N THR A 187 5.65 -15.12 -0.73
CA THR A 187 5.36 -16.53 -0.43
C THR A 187 4.28 -17.12 -1.32
N TYR A 188 3.70 -16.32 -2.22
CA TYR A 188 2.63 -16.78 -3.10
C TYR A 188 3.08 -17.97 -3.96
N GLY A 189 2.26 -19.03 -3.94
CA GLY A 189 2.53 -20.26 -4.69
C GLY A 189 3.59 -21.17 -4.05
N ASP A 190 4.19 -20.81 -2.90
CA ASP A 190 5.16 -21.64 -2.16
C ASP A 190 4.67 -21.91 -0.74
N GLU A 191 3.98 -23.04 -0.55
CA GLU A 191 3.43 -23.43 0.77
C GLU A 191 4.53 -23.65 1.81
N LYS A 192 5.72 -24.17 1.42
CA LYS A 192 6.81 -24.41 2.37
C LYS A 192 7.38 -23.10 2.87
N LEU A 193 7.54 -22.12 1.98
CA LEU A 193 7.98 -20.79 2.35
C LEU A 193 6.96 -20.11 3.24
N LEU A 194 5.68 -20.24 2.93
CA LEU A 194 4.58 -19.71 3.74
C LEU A 194 4.56 -20.29 5.16
N GLU A 195 4.73 -21.60 5.31
CA GLU A 195 4.74 -22.28 6.62
C GLU A 195 5.92 -21.84 7.49
N ASN A 196 7.08 -21.63 6.88
CA ASN A 196 8.33 -21.34 7.60
C ASN A 196 8.65 -19.85 7.73
N VAL A 197 7.84 -18.95 7.15
CA VAL A 197 8.13 -17.53 7.23
C VAL A 197 8.01 -17.02 8.67
N ASP A 198 9.06 -16.36 9.14
CA ASP A 198 9.00 -15.61 10.41
C ASP A 198 8.27 -14.29 10.18
N VAL A 199 7.04 -14.22 10.68
CA VAL A 199 6.15 -13.05 10.51
C VAL A 199 6.63 -11.82 11.28
N MET A 200 7.53 -11.99 12.24
CA MET A 200 8.13 -10.88 13.01
C MET A 200 9.49 -10.43 12.49
N ARG A 201 10.02 -11.11 11.49
CA ARG A 201 11.33 -10.75 10.91
C ARG A 201 11.32 -9.30 10.43
N ASP A 202 12.36 -8.55 10.78
CA ASP A 202 12.64 -7.22 10.21
C ASP A 202 13.23 -7.39 8.81
N PHE A 203 12.34 -7.33 7.81
CA PHE A 203 12.74 -7.44 6.42
C PHE A 203 13.42 -6.15 5.95
N PRO A 204 14.47 -6.25 5.11
CA PRO A 204 15.00 -5.08 4.42
C PRO A 204 13.91 -4.40 3.58
N VAL A 205 13.77 -3.09 3.76
CA VAL A 205 12.76 -2.28 3.06
C VAL A 205 13.41 -1.13 2.31
N ASN A 206 12.75 -0.69 1.25
CA ASN A 206 13.05 0.55 0.58
C ASN A 206 12.13 1.63 1.16
N ASN A 207 12.66 2.48 2.05
CA ASN A 207 11.90 3.57 2.66
C ASN A 207 12.68 4.88 2.49
N TYR A 208 12.07 5.85 1.82
CA TYR A 208 12.71 7.13 1.51
C TYR A 208 12.81 8.06 2.72
N ILE A 209 11.83 8.01 3.63
CA ILE A 209 11.75 8.91 4.79
C ILE A 209 12.63 8.42 5.94
N GLY A 210 12.67 7.11 6.13
CA GLY A 210 13.37 6.45 7.23
C GLY A 210 14.62 5.69 6.78
N ALA A 211 14.72 4.44 7.21
CA ALA A 211 15.85 3.55 6.92
C ALA A 211 15.37 2.21 6.32
N LYS A 212 16.33 1.31 6.05
CA LYS A 212 16.05 -0.03 5.48
C LYS A 212 15.59 -1.06 6.51
N SER A 213 15.03 -0.63 7.63
CA SER A 213 14.52 -1.45 8.73
C SER A 213 13.16 -0.95 9.18
N LEU A 214 12.17 -1.84 9.23
CA LEU A 214 10.82 -1.50 9.69
C LEU A 214 10.81 -1.19 11.20
N GLU A 215 11.58 -1.94 11.99
CA GLU A 215 11.68 -1.71 13.44
C GLU A 215 12.36 -0.37 13.76
N TYR A 216 13.42 -0.04 13.01
CA TYR A 216 14.04 1.26 13.15
C TYR A 216 13.06 2.38 12.77
N ASN A 217 12.34 2.26 11.65
CA ASN A 217 11.36 3.25 11.22
C ASN A 217 10.23 3.41 12.24
N LEU A 218 9.77 2.30 12.83
CA LEU A 218 8.81 2.36 13.94
C LEU A 218 9.36 3.13 15.15
N SER A 219 10.65 2.99 15.45
CA SER A 219 11.30 3.70 16.57
C SER A 219 11.46 5.21 16.35
N LEU A 220 11.26 5.70 15.12
CA LEU A 220 11.22 7.13 14.82
C LEU A 220 9.93 7.81 15.30
N ILE A 221 8.91 7.04 15.62
CA ILE A 221 7.69 7.58 16.25
C ILE A 221 8.02 7.92 17.71
N PRO A 222 7.84 9.17 18.13
CA PRO A 222 8.11 9.55 19.52
C PRO A 222 7.22 8.75 20.49
N ARG A 223 7.80 8.29 21.58
CA ARG A 223 7.04 7.57 22.63
C ARG A 223 5.91 8.42 23.16
N GLY A 224 4.72 7.82 23.25
CA GLY A 224 3.50 8.52 23.69
C GLY A 224 2.93 9.50 22.65
N TYR A 225 3.44 9.51 21.42
CA TYR A 225 2.83 10.32 20.35
C TYR A 225 1.44 9.79 20.00
N ASN A 226 0.46 10.67 19.99
CA ASN A 226 -0.91 10.32 19.63
C ASN A 226 -1.05 10.18 18.10
N LEU A 227 -1.00 8.95 17.59
CA LEU A 227 -1.15 8.64 16.17
C LEU A 227 -2.58 8.87 15.64
N GLN A 228 -3.54 9.18 16.49
CA GLN A 228 -4.95 9.36 16.12
C GLN A 228 -5.51 8.16 15.35
N ILE A 229 -5.11 6.94 15.74
CA ILE A 229 -5.59 5.69 15.16
C ILE A 229 -6.49 4.95 16.12
N HIS A 230 -7.38 4.12 15.57
CA HIS A 230 -8.20 3.22 16.36
C HIS A 230 -7.42 1.96 16.75
N THR A 231 -7.83 1.33 17.84
CA THR A 231 -7.26 0.04 18.28
C THR A 231 -7.73 -1.09 17.37
N LEU A 232 -6.79 -1.87 16.84
CA LEU A 232 -7.09 -3.11 16.12
C LEU A 232 -7.55 -4.19 17.12
N LYS A 233 -8.64 -4.87 16.81
CA LYS A 233 -9.22 -5.94 17.62
C LYS A 233 -9.19 -7.28 16.89
N LYS A 234 -9.26 -8.38 17.62
CA LYS A 234 -9.29 -9.72 17.00
C LYS A 234 -10.49 -9.93 16.08
N GLU A 235 -11.62 -9.32 16.44
CA GLU A 235 -12.89 -9.40 15.71
C GLU A 235 -12.82 -8.68 14.36
N ASP A 236 -11.91 -7.72 14.19
CA ASP A 236 -11.71 -7.01 12.92
C ASP A 236 -11.20 -7.94 11.81
N ARG A 237 -10.65 -9.12 12.18
CA ARG A 237 -10.25 -10.15 11.23
C ARG A 237 -11.36 -10.49 10.24
N ASP A 238 -12.60 -10.65 10.72
CA ASP A 238 -13.72 -11.05 9.87
C ASP A 238 -14.06 -9.98 8.82
N TYR A 239 -13.93 -8.71 9.17
CA TYR A 239 -14.06 -7.61 8.21
C TYR A 239 -12.87 -7.55 7.24
N ILE A 240 -11.65 -7.64 7.75
CA ILE A 240 -10.42 -7.50 6.94
C ILE A 240 -10.36 -8.59 5.86
N PHE A 241 -10.74 -9.84 6.19
CA PHE A 241 -10.67 -10.97 5.26
C PHE A 241 -12.02 -11.39 4.68
N LYS A 242 -13.05 -10.57 4.82
CA LYS A 242 -14.36 -10.87 4.24
C LYS A 242 -14.23 -11.14 2.74
N ASP A 243 -14.79 -12.28 2.30
CA ASP A 243 -14.83 -12.74 0.90
C ASP A 243 -13.46 -13.02 0.24
N ILE A 244 -12.35 -12.96 1.00
CA ILE A 244 -10.98 -13.25 0.51
C ILE A 244 -10.72 -14.76 0.37
N ASN A 245 -11.47 -15.62 1.05
CA ASN A 245 -11.34 -17.08 1.03
C ASN A 245 -11.57 -17.70 -0.36
N ASN A 246 -12.21 -16.98 -1.27
CA ASN A 246 -12.37 -17.39 -2.68
C ASN A 246 -11.12 -17.10 -3.53
N ILE A 247 -10.14 -16.36 -2.99
CA ILE A 247 -8.98 -15.84 -3.71
C ILE A 247 -7.68 -16.37 -3.13
N LEU A 248 -7.56 -16.36 -1.80
CA LEU A 248 -6.41 -16.90 -1.07
C LEU A 248 -6.80 -18.12 -0.24
N SER A 249 -5.88 -19.07 -0.11
CA SER A 249 -6.10 -20.21 0.78
C SER A 249 -6.24 -19.78 2.24
N GLU A 250 -6.98 -20.56 3.02
CA GLU A 250 -7.15 -20.30 4.45
C GLU A 250 -5.81 -20.25 5.19
N LYS A 251 -4.84 -21.08 4.79
CA LYS A 251 -3.47 -21.05 5.33
C LYS A 251 -2.82 -19.68 5.12
N HIS A 252 -2.96 -19.09 3.94
CA HIS A 252 -2.44 -17.76 3.62
C HIS A 252 -3.12 -16.69 4.46
N ILE A 253 -4.44 -16.70 4.53
CA ILE A 253 -5.24 -15.76 5.32
C ILE A 253 -4.82 -15.82 6.80
N ASN A 254 -4.71 -17.04 7.36
CA ASN A 254 -4.30 -17.22 8.74
C ASN A 254 -2.88 -16.70 9.01
N LYS A 255 -1.95 -16.90 8.07
CA LYS A 255 -0.57 -16.45 8.21
C LYS A 255 -0.43 -14.93 8.09
N ILE A 256 -1.18 -14.30 7.17
CA ILE A 256 -1.27 -12.84 7.05
C ILE A 256 -1.86 -12.25 8.35
N TRP A 257 -2.94 -12.84 8.86
CA TRP A 257 -3.53 -12.37 10.12
C TRP A 257 -2.57 -12.54 11.30
N GLU A 258 -1.87 -13.67 11.39
CA GLU A 258 -0.83 -13.89 12.41
C GLU A 258 0.21 -12.77 12.39
N MET A 259 0.66 -12.37 11.19
CA MET A 259 1.63 -11.30 11.02
C MET A 259 1.08 -9.96 11.50
N ILE A 260 -0.08 -9.55 11.00
CA ILE A 260 -0.70 -8.27 11.35
C ILE A 260 -0.93 -8.20 12.87
N TRP A 261 -1.49 -9.27 13.45
CA TRP A 261 -1.83 -9.30 14.86
C TRP A 261 -0.61 -9.29 15.78
N LYS A 262 0.41 -10.09 15.48
CA LYS A 262 1.65 -10.11 16.30
C LYS A 262 2.38 -8.77 16.23
N ARG A 263 2.44 -8.16 15.05
CA ARG A 263 3.07 -6.86 14.85
C ARG A 263 2.27 -5.75 15.53
N TRP A 264 0.94 -5.82 15.52
CA TRP A 264 0.10 -4.91 16.28
C TRP A 264 0.35 -5.00 17.78
N CYS A 265 0.37 -6.20 18.35
CA CYS A 265 0.67 -6.40 19.79
C CYS A 265 2.08 -5.87 20.17
N TYR A 266 3.05 -6.04 19.27
CA TYR A 266 4.39 -5.49 19.47
C TYR A 266 4.37 -3.95 19.43
N PHE A 267 3.71 -3.37 18.43
CA PHE A 267 3.54 -1.93 18.29
C PHE A 267 2.90 -1.32 19.55
N GLU A 268 1.79 -1.87 20.03
CA GLU A 268 1.14 -1.39 21.26
C GLU A 268 2.09 -1.43 22.46
N LYS A 269 2.87 -2.52 22.59
CA LYS A 269 3.85 -2.65 23.66
C LYS A 269 4.97 -1.62 23.58
N VAL A 270 5.44 -1.29 22.39
CA VAL A 270 6.58 -0.36 22.22
C VAL A 270 6.14 1.10 22.30
N CYS A 271 4.98 1.44 21.71
CA CYS A 271 4.51 2.82 21.62
C CYS A 271 3.71 3.27 22.84
N ASN A 272 3.02 2.35 23.56
CA ASN A 272 2.16 2.67 24.70
C ASN A 272 2.82 2.40 26.06
N GLN A 273 4.10 2.02 26.14
CA GLN A 273 4.80 1.97 27.42
C GLN A 273 5.01 3.39 27.92
N GLU A 274 4.13 3.81 28.86
CA GLU A 274 4.41 4.92 29.76
C GLU A 274 5.74 4.66 30.49
N LYS A 275 6.49 5.73 30.73
CA LYS A 275 7.76 5.70 31.49
C LYS A 275 7.58 5.18 32.91
#